data_8f801ce8bd3e863b1e561f2b16c34604
#
_entry.id   8f801ce8bd3e863b1e561f2b16c34604
#
_cell.length_a   1.000
_cell.length_b   1.000
_cell.length_c   1.000
_cell.angle_alpha   90.00
_cell.angle_beta   90.00
_cell.angle_gamma   90.00
#
_symmetry.space_group_name_H-M   'P 1'
#
loop_
_entity.id
_entity.type
_entity.pdbx_description
1 polymer ?
#
loop_
_entity_poly.entity_id
_entity_poly.type
_entity_poly.pdbx_seq_one_letter_code
_entity_poly.pdbx_strand_id
1 'polypeptide(L)'
;GGGFILLAGEVGTGKTTVNRCLLEQLPDTTDLAIILNPALSALELLATACDELDIDYPKKTESLKALTDALHQFLLANFEKGRKTVLMIDEAQHLDFDVLEQIRLLTNLETNEEKLLQIILIGQPELTEKLARAELRQLNQRITARYNLQPLNQDETTAYIRHRLEVAGLAGGVSLFDRGAVRQINALTRGIPRLINVLCDRALLGAYGQKRNQVNRSLVRHAANEVFGDARQSDSRGR
;
A
#
# COMPACT_ATOMS: atom_id res chain seq x y z
N GLY A 1 -19.48 3.54 8.63
CA GLY A 1 -19.39 4.96 8.78
C GLY A 1 -18.21 5.54 8.02
N GLY A 2 -18.43 6.60 7.21
CA GLY A 2 -17.39 7.24 6.43
C GLY A 2 -16.31 7.90 7.30
N GLY A 3 -15.20 8.29 6.68
CA GLY A 3 -14.07 8.91 7.36
C GLY A 3 -12.75 8.57 6.67
N PHE A 4 -11.64 8.71 7.39
CA PHE A 4 -10.34 8.31 6.86
C PHE A 4 -9.89 6.96 7.42
N ILE A 5 -9.34 6.13 6.55
CA ILE A 5 -8.53 4.97 6.92
C ILE A 5 -7.11 5.24 6.48
N LEU A 6 -6.15 5.01 7.36
CA LEU A 6 -4.72 5.13 7.07
C LEU A 6 -4.09 3.73 7.03
N LEU A 7 -3.46 3.41 5.90
CA LEU A 7 -2.62 2.23 5.73
C LEU A 7 -1.17 2.69 5.50
N ALA A 8 -0.34 2.57 6.51
CA ALA A 8 1.08 2.93 6.42
C ALA A 8 1.96 1.67 6.41
N GLY A 9 3.16 1.78 5.86
CA GLY A 9 4.15 0.70 5.89
C GLY A 9 5.37 1.04 5.04
N GLU A 10 6.51 0.46 5.37
CA GLU A 10 7.76 0.62 4.64
C GLU A 10 7.65 0.22 3.17
N VAL A 11 8.61 0.68 2.36
CA VAL A 11 8.70 0.28 0.95
C VAL A 11 8.89 -1.24 0.85
N GLY A 12 8.05 -1.89 0.06
CA GLY A 12 8.15 -3.33 -0.18
C GLY A 12 7.50 -4.22 0.88
N THR A 13 6.78 -3.67 1.89
CA THR A 13 6.05 -4.45 2.92
C THR A 13 4.77 -5.10 2.40
N GLY A 14 4.35 -4.79 1.16
CA GLY A 14 3.18 -5.42 0.56
C GLY A 14 1.92 -4.54 0.55
N LYS A 15 2.03 -3.23 0.74
CA LYS A 15 0.89 -2.28 0.66
C LYS A 15 0.04 -2.51 -0.58
N THR A 16 0.66 -2.59 -1.75
CA THR A 16 -0.05 -2.83 -3.03
C THR A 16 -0.77 -4.18 -3.07
N THR A 17 -0.21 -5.22 -2.42
CA THR A 17 -0.86 -6.53 -2.32
C THR A 17 -2.09 -6.46 -1.42
N VAL A 18 -1.97 -5.84 -0.25
CA VAL A 18 -3.09 -5.61 0.68
C VAL A 18 -4.17 -4.78 -0.01
N ASN A 19 -3.77 -3.76 -0.75
CA ASN A 19 -4.66 -2.92 -1.55
C ASN A 19 -5.49 -3.75 -2.53
N ARG A 20 -4.83 -4.60 -3.32
CA ARG A 20 -5.52 -5.49 -4.25
C ARG A 20 -6.50 -6.43 -3.55
N CYS A 21 -6.10 -7.04 -2.44
CA CYS A 21 -6.99 -7.89 -1.64
C CYS A 21 -8.19 -7.12 -1.07
N LEU A 22 -8.01 -5.86 -0.66
CA LEU A 22 -9.11 -5.00 -0.24
C LEU A 22 -10.09 -4.75 -1.39
N LEU A 23 -9.57 -4.45 -2.59
CA LEU A 23 -10.39 -4.21 -3.78
C LEU A 23 -11.24 -5.43 -4.16
N GLU A 24 -10.65 -6.62 -4.09
CA GLU A 24 -11.35 -7.89 -4.39
C GLU A 24 -12.45 -8.23 -3.36
N GLN A 25 -12.41 -7.63 -2.18
CA GLN A 25 -13.39 -7.84 -1.10
C GLN A 25 -14.45 -6.74 -1.01
N LEU A 26 -14.33 -5.67 -1.80
CA LEU A 26 -15.36 -4.63 -1.83
C LEU A 26 -16.64 -5.19 -2.45
N PRO A 27 -17.81 -4.89 -1.85
CA PRO A 27 -19.09 -5.26 -2.46
C PRO A 27 -19.29 -4.61 -3.84
N ASP A 28 -19.99 -5.27 -4.74
CA ASP A 28 -20.36 -4.73 -6.08
C ASP A 28 -21.16 -3.42 -6.01
N THR A 29 -21.72 -3.11 -4.85
CA THR A 29 -22.43 -1.87 -4.55
C THR A 29 -21.49 -0.72 -4.18
N THR A 30 -20.18 -0.85 -4.39
CA THR A 30 -19.19 0.17 -4.07
C THR A 30 -18.64 0.79 -5.34
N ASP A 31 -18.73 2.12 -5.46
CA ASP A 31 -18.04 2.89 -6.49
C ASP A 31 -16.68 3.32 -5.96
N LEU A 32 -15.66 3.09 -6.77
CA LEU A 32 -14.27 3.22 -6.35
C LEU A 32 -13.51 4.16 -7.29
N ALA A 33 -12.88 5.17 -6.72
CA ALA A 33 -11.87 5.99 -7.38
C ALA A 33 -10.48 5.64 -6.84
N ILE A 34 -9.50 5.41 -7.71
CA ILE A 34 -8.12 5.07 -7.32
C ILE A 34 -7.14 6.09 -7.90
N ILE A 35 -6.41 6.77 -7.01
CA ILE A 35 -5.34 7.70 -7.39
C ILE A 35 -4.00 7.05 -7.02
N LEU A 36 -3.22 6.66 -8.03
CA LEU A 36 -1.96 5.95 -7.85
C LEU A 36 -0.74 6.86 -7.75
N ASN A 37 -0.81 8.07 -8.30
CA ASN A 37 0.28 9.03 -8.23
C ASN A 37 -0.28 10.41 -7.84
N PRO A 38 -0.24 10.75 -6.55
CA PRO A 38 -0.89 11.96 -6.03
C PRO A 38 -0.01 13.21 -6.07
N ALA A 39 1.06 13.25 -6.87
CA ALA A 39 1.83 14.48 -7.11
C ALA A 39 1.01 15.48 -7.94
N LEU A 40 -0.19 15.80 -7.46
CA LEU A 40 -1.23 16.59 -8.11
C LEU A 40 -1.59 17.78 -7.23
N SER A 41 -2.00 18.87 -7.86
CA SER A 41 -2.70 19.96 -7.16
C SER A 41 -4.07 19.50 -6.67
N ALA A 42 -4.68 20.24 -5.77
CA ALA A 42 -6.02 19.95 -5.27
C ALA A 42 -7.08 19.88 -6.39
N LEU A 43 -6.93 20.75 -7.41
CA LEU A 43 -7.82 20.76 -8.57
C LEU A 43 -7.67 19.46 -9.39
N GLU A 44 -6.44 19.09 -9.70
CA GLU A 44 -6.13 17.88 -10.48
C GLU A 44 -6.55 16.60 -9.74
N LEU A 45 -6.37 16.55 -8.43
CA LEU A 45 -6.82 15.44 -7.61
C LEU A 45 -8.33 15.26 -7.65
N LEU A 46 -9.10 16.36 -7.49
CA LEU A 46 -10.56 16.32 -7.59
C LEU A 46 -11.04 15.96 -8.99
N ALA A 47 -10.41 16.51 -10.02
CA ALA A 47 -10.72 16.19 -11.40
C ALA A 47 -10.46 14.69 -11.69
N THR A 48 -9.33 14.16 -11.24
CA THR A 48 -9.01 12.74 -11.36
C THR A 48 -10.03 11.87 -10.61
N ALA A 49 -10.41 12.24 -9.41
CA ALA A 49 -11.45 11.51 -8.66
C ALA A 49 -12.80 11.51 -9.38
N CYS A 50 -13.18 12.64 -10.00
CA CYS A 50 -14.40 12.72 -10.81
C CYS A 50 -14.29 11.86 -12.08
N ASP A 51 -13.13 11.85 -12.74
CA ASP A 51 -12.91 11.03 -13.93
C ASP A 51 -12.97 9.52 -13.60
N GLU A 52 -12.36 9.09 -12.49
CA GLU A 52 -12.41 7.70 -12.01
C GLU A 52 -13.81 7.22 -11.63
N LEU A 53 -14.70 8.15 -11.24
CA LEU A 53 -16.09 7.87 -10.88
C LEU A 53 -17.07 8.10 -12.04
N ASP A 54 -16.58 8.37 -13.24
CA ASP A 54 -17.39 8.71 -14.42
C ASP A 54 -18.36 9.89 -14.18
N ILE A 55 -17.94 10.87 -13.36
CA ILE A 55 -18.72 12.07 -13.06
C ILE A 55 -18.59 13.06 -14.19
N ASP A 56 -19.73 13.54 -14.71
CA ASP A 56 -19.72 14.60 -15.70
C ASP A 56 -19.49 15.98 -15.05
N TYR A 57 -18.50 16.71 -15.54
CA TYR A 57 -18.16 18.05 -15.11
C TYR A 57 -17.53 18.84 -16.27
N PRO A 58 -17.54 20.20 -16.25
CA PRO A 58 -16.90 21.00 -17.29
C PRO A 58 -15.38 20.74 -17.34
N LYS A 59 -14.90 20.02 -18.36
CA LYS A 59 -13.51 19.53 -18.49
C LYS A 59 -12.43 20.63 -18.51
N LYS A 60 -12.81 21.90 -18.69
CA LYS A 60 -11.90 23.06 -18.63
C LYS A 60 -12.12 23.91 -17.37
N THR A 61 -12.78 23.36 -16.35
CA THR A 61 -13.00 24.11 -15.13
C THR A 61 -11.70 24.28 -14.34
N GLU A 62 -11.45 25.48 -13.86
CA GLU A 62 -10.40 25.81 -12.89
C GLU A 62 -11.00 26.02 -11.48
N SER A 63 -12.27 25.66 -11.30
CA SER A 63 -13.01 25.87 -10.07
C SER A 63 -13.06 24.61 -9.21
N LEU A 64 -12.34 24.60 -8.10
CA LEU A 64 -12.46 23.58 -7.05
C LEU A 64 -13.90 23.39 -6.60
N LYS A 65 -14.66 24.50 -6.52
CA LYS A 65 -16.08 24.46 -6.12
C LYS A 65 -16.89 23.65 -7.11
N ALA A 66 -16.73 23.88 -8.42
CA ALA A 66 -17.50 23.17 -9.44
C ALA A 66 -17.25 21.64 -9.37
N LEU A 67 -16.01 21.21 -9.17
CA LEU A 67 -15.66 19.80 -8.99
C LEU A 67 -16.24 19.22 -7.69
N THR A 68 -16.15 19.97 -6.59
CA THR A 68 -16.70 19.54 -5.30
C THR A 68 -18.22 19.41 -5.36
N ASP A 69 -18.91 20.35 -6.01
CA ASP A 69 -20.38 20.32 -6.17
C ASP A 69 -20.80 19.12 -7.04
N ALA A 70 -20.07 18.84 -8.14
CA ALA A 70 -20.33 17.67 -8.99
C ALA A 70 -20.12 16.35 -8.23
N LEU A 71 -19.03 16.23 -7.49
CA LEU A 71 -18.75 15.08 -6.64
C LEU A 71 -19.85 14.92 -5.57
N HIS A 72 -20.28 15.99 -4.91
CA HIS A 72 -21.32 15.95 -3.89
C HIS A 72 -22.65 15.45 -4.44
N GLN A 73 -23.07 15.95 -5.61
CA GLN A 73 -24.30 15.49 -6.27
C GLN A 73 -24.23 13.99 -6.60
N PHE A 74 -23.09 13.51 -7.10
CA PHE A 74 -22.87 12.11 -7.38
C PHE A 74 -22.97 11.26 -6.11
N LEU A 75 -22.33 11.70 -5.01
CA LEU A 75 -22.34 10.99 -3.73
C LEU A 75 -23.75 10.88 -3.15
N LEU A 76 -24.56 11.93 -3.24
CA LEU A 76 -25.97 11.92 -2.81
C LEU A 76 -26.79 10.93 -3.65
N ALA A 77 -26.65 10.98 -4.97
CA ALA A 77 -27.38 10.08 -5.88
C ALA A 77 -26.98 8.59 -5.64
N ASN A 78 -25.73 8.34 -5.30
CA ASN A 78 -25.25 7.00 -4.95
C ASN A 78 -25.82 6.52 -3.61
N PHE A 79 -25.83 7.40 -2.63
CA PHE A 79 -26.40 7.09 -1.31
C PHE A 79 -27.89 6.72 -1.40
N GLU A 80 -28.68 7.46 -2.19
CA GLU A 80 -30.09 7.16 -2.45
C GLU A 80 -30.30 5.78 -3.10
N LYS A 81 -29.33 5.32 -3.89
CA LYS A 81 -29.31 3.97 -4.49
C LYS A 81 -28.76 2.88 -3.56
N GLY A 82 -28.41 3.23 -2.32
CA GLY A 82 -27.77 2.31 -1.36
C GLY A 82 -26.33 1.93 -1.71
N ARG A 83 -25.68 2.70 -2.59
CA ARG A 83 -24.28 2.49 -2.99
C ARG A 83 -23.32 3.27 -2.08
N LYS A 84 -22.11 2.74 -1.91
CA LYS A 84 -21.04 3.39 -1.15
C LYS A 84 -19.97 3.90 -2.12
N THR A 85 -19.32 4.99 -1.77
CA THR A 85 -18.22 5.53 -2.57
C THR A 85 -16.93 5.54 -1.76
N VAL A 86 -15.86 5.03 -2.35
CA VAL A 86 -14.52 4.95 -1.76
C VAL A 86 -13.54 5.69 -2.66
N LEU A 87 -12.77 6.60 -2.07
CA LEU A 87 -11.61 7.25 -2.70
C LEU A 87 -10.34 6.69 -2.08
N MET A 88 -9.55 6.01 -2.88
CA MET A 88 -8.28 5.41 -2.47
C MET A 88 -7.12 6.20 -3.08
N ILE A 89 -6.19 6.62 -2.24
CA ILE A 89 -5.01 7.40 -2.67
C ILE A 89 -3.77 6.65 -2.22
N ASP A 90 -3.01 6.13 -3.20
CA ASP A 90 -1.73 5.46 -2.94
C ASP A 90 -0.59 6.49 -2.94
N GLU A 91 0.54 6.15 -2.32
CA GLU A 91 1.72 7.01 -2.15
C GLU A 91 1.37 8.40 -1.57
N ALA A 92 0.39 8.46 -0.67
CA ALA A 92 -0.18 9.70 -0.12
C ALA A 92 0.82 10.56 0.67
N GLN A 93 2.04 10.08 1.00
CA GLN A 93 3.11 10.90 1.56
C GLN A 93 3.59 12.00 0.60
N HIS A 94 3.30 11.85 -0.70
CA HIS A 94 3.65 12.86 -1.72
C HIS A 94 2.63 13.99 -1.85
N LEU A 95 1.45 13.87 -1.24
CA LEU A 95 0.45 14.94 -1.21
C LEU A 95 0.97 16.16 -0.44
N ASP A 96 0.81 17.34 -0.98
CA ASP A 96 1.08 18.58 -0.29
C ASP A 96 0.04 18.86 0.82
N PHE A 97 0.39 19.75 1.77
CA PHE A 97 -0.48 20.10 2.90
C PHE A 97 -1.82 20.65 2.43
N ASP A 98 -1.82 21.53 1.43
CA ASP A 98 -3.03 22.14 0.88
C ASP A 98 -3.96 21.09 0.25
N VAL A 99 -3.38 20.07 -0.39
CA VAL A 99 -4.13 18.95 -0.98
C VAL A 99 -4.74 18.08 0.11
N LEU A 100 -3.98 17.76 1.15
CA LEU A 100 -4.48 17.00 2.31
C LEU A 100 -5.62 17.76 3.02
N GLU A 101 -5.53 19.08 3.09
CA GLU A 101 -6.60 19.91 3.67
C GLU A 101 -7.85 19.93 2.79
N GLN A 102 -7.71 19.97 1.46
CA GLN A 102 -8.85 19.81 0.55
C GLN A 102 -9.51 18.43 0.67
N ILE A 103 -8.71 17.35 0.78
CA ILE A 103 -9.22 16.01 1.03
C ILE A 103 -9.99 15.96 2.36
N ARG A 104 -9.52 16.65 3.40
CA ARG A 104 -10.23 16.78 4.67
C ARG A 104 -11.61 17.41 4.48
N LEU A 105 -11.70 18.45 3.65
CA LEU A 105 -12.98 19.11 3.37
C LEU A 105 -13.99 18.19 2.67
N LEU A 106 -13.53 17.24 1.86
CA LEU A 106 -14.40 16.24 1.23
C LEU A 106 -15.13 15.35 2.24
N THR A 107 -14.56 15.12 3.41
CA THR A 107 -15.25 14.35 4.46
C THR A 107 -16.38 15.10 5.17
N ASN A 108 -16.57 16.39 4.84
CA ASN A 108 -17.76 17.14 5.24
C ASN A 108 -18.97 16.85 4.33
N LEU A 109 -18.76 16.10 3.23
CA LEU A 109 -19.84 15.64 2.37
C LEU A 109 -20.57 14.52 3.09
N GLU A 110 -21.62 14.89 3.83
CA GLU A 110 -22.40 13.99 4.65
C GLU A 110 -23.89 14.35 4.58
N THR A 111 -24.73 13.37 4.86
CA THR A 111 -26.14 13.61 5.18
C THR A 111 -26.27 13.83 6.69
N ASN A 112 -27.48 14.09 7.19
CA ASN A 112 -27.74 14.19 8.63
C ASN A 112 -27.45 12.88 9.39
N GLU A 113 -27.33 11.76 8.69
CA GLU A 113 -27.23 10.41 9.29
C GLU A 113 -25.89 9.72 8.97
N GLU A 114 -25.33 9.92 7.75
CA GLU A 114 -24.14 9.18 7.31
C GLU A 114 -23.17 10.05 6.48
N LYS A 115 -21.90 9.65 6.52
CA LYS A 115 -20.88 10.17 5.63
C LYS A 115 -20.96 9.50 4.27
N LEU A 116 -20.93 10.31 3.22
CA LEU A 116 -21.13 9.85 1.85
C LEU A 116 -19.87 9.28 1.21
N LEU A 117 -18.68 9.65 1.72
CA LEU A 117 -17.38 9.29 1.14
C LEU A 117 -16.47 8.63 2.19
N GLN A 118 -15.94 7.48 1.86
CA GLN A 118 -14.85 6.84 2.60
C GLN A 118 -13.52 7.12 1.89
N ILE A 119 -12.52 7.61 2.60
CA ILE A 119 -11.20 7.88 2.04
C ILE A 119 -10.17 6.93 2.65
N ILE A 120 -9.37 6.30 1.80
CA ILE A 120 -8.27 5.42 2.21
C ILE A 120 -6.96 6.05 1.75
N LEU A 121 -6.14 6.47 2.72
CA LEU A 121 -4.81 6.98 2.48
C LEU A 121 -3.80 5.85 2.67
N ILE A 122 -3.01 5.59 1.65
CA ILE A 122 -1.97 4.56 1.66
C ILE A 122 -0.64 5.24 1.45
N GLY A 123 0.34 4.91 2.26
CA GLY A 123 1.65 5.56 2.14
C GLY A 123 2.75 4.92 2.97
N GLN A 124 3.89 5.58 2.96
CA GLN A 124 5.06 5.23 3.74
C GLN A 124 4.94 5.81 5.15
N PRO A 125 5.81 5.42 6.13
CA PRO A 125 5.77 5.94 7.49
C PRO A 125 5.81 7.46 7.58
N GLU A 126 6.46 8.13 6.62
CA GLU A 126 6.52 9.60 6.51
C GLU A 126 5.14 10.23 6.40
N LEU A 127 4.15 9.52 5.85
CA LEU A 127 2.76 9.98 5.85
C LEU A 127 2.22 10.12 7.29
N THR A 128 2.51 9.15 8.14
CA THR A 128 2.11 9.19 9.55
C THR A 128 2.75 10.37 10.28
N GLU A 129 4.04 10.63 10.03
CA GLU A 129 4.76 11.78 10.59
C GLU A 129 4.18 13.10 10.06
N LYS A 130 3.88 13.17 8.76
CA LYS A 130 3.24 14.34 8.13
C LYS A 130 1.89 14.63 8.77
N LEU A 131 1.05 13.61 8.94
CA LEU A 131 -0.29 13.73 9.54
C LEU A 131 -0.25 14.10 11.03
N ALA A 132 0.85 13.84 11.72
CA ALA A 132 1.03 14.23 13.14
C ALA A 132 1.35 15.72 13.34
N ARG A 133 1.65 16.47 12.29
CA ARG A 133 1.97 17.89 12.37
C ARG A 133 0.75 18.72 12.76
N ALA A 134 1.01 19.87 13.41
CA ALA A 134 -0.03 20.74 13.92
C ALA A 134 -1.02 21.22 12.86
N GLU A 135 -0.52 21.48 11.65
CA GLU A 135 -1.29 21.96 10.50
C GLU A 135 -2.37 20.95 10.06
N LEU A 136 -2.10 19.65 10.21
CA LEU A 136 -3.00 18.57 9.82
C LEU A 136 -3.76 17.94 10.99
N ARG A 137 -3.75 18.58 12.16
CA ARG A 137 -4.39 18.06 13.38
C ARG A 137 -5.87 17.70 13.16
N GLN A 138 -6.60 18.52 12.41
CA GLN A 138 -8.03 18.30 12.14
C GLN A 138 -8.26 17.08 11.25
N LEU A 139 -7.43 16.88 10.22
CA LEU A 139 -7.47 15.67 9.39
C LEU A 139 -7.11 14.43 10.22
N ASN A 140 -6.05 14.55 11.03
CA ASN A 140 -5.57 13.47 11.88
C ASN A 140 -6.64 12.97 12.86
N GLN A 141 -7.49 13.86 13.39
CA GLN A 141 -8.62 13.53 14.27
C GLN A 141 -9.77 12.79 13.55
N ARG A 142 -9.85 12.88 12.22
CA ARG A 142 -10.88 12.21 11.41
C ARG A 142 -10.49 10.82 10.94
N ILE A 143 -9.27 10.38 11.23
CA ILE A 143 -8.82 9.03 10.91
C ILE A 143 -9.46 8.05 11.88
N THR A 144 -10.38 7.25 11.37
CA THR A 144 -11.18 6.28 12.14
C THR A 144 -10.45 4.96 12.34
N ALA A 145 -9.55 4.60 11.43
CA ALA A 145 -8.75 3.38 11.54
C ALA A 145 -7.33 3.60 11.03
N ARG A 146 -6.37 2.99 11.70
CA ARG A 146 -4.94 3.05 11.34
C ARG A 146 -4.38 1.65 11.31
N TYR A 147 -3.79 1.31 10.17
CA TYR A 147 -3.10 0.04 9.97
C TYR A 147 -1.65 0.33 9.61
N ASN A 148 -0.73 -0.33 10.30
CA ASN A 148 0.68 -0.25 10.00
C ASN A 148 1.21 -1.63 9.61
N LEU A 149 1.57 -1.79 8.33
CA LEU A 149 2.16 -3.01 7.81
C LEU A 149 3.60 -3.14 8.31
N GLN A 150 3.79 -4.08 9.21
CA GLN A 150 5.11 -4.42 9.71
C GLN A 150 5.83 -5.41 8.78
N PRO A 151 7.17 -5.39 8.74
CA PRO A 151 7.93 -6.45 8.13
C PRO A 151 7.58 -7.81 8.74
N LEU A 152 7.66 -8.86 7.94
CA LEU A 152 7.34 -10.22 8.37
C LEU A 152 8.32 -10.73 9.41
N ASN A 153 7.82 -11.31 10.47
CA ASN A 153 8.64 -12.04 11.43
C ASN A 153 9.16 -13.37 10.82
N GLN A 154 9.91 -14.16 11.60
CA GLN A 154 10.52 -15.40 11.12
C GLN A 154 9.49 -16.45 10.66
N ASP A 155 8.40 -16.61 11.39
CA ASP A 155 7.36 -17.60 11.08
C ASP A 155 6.52 -17.14 9.89
N GLU A 156 6.17 -15.86 9.82
CA GLU A 156 5.49 -15.24 8.70
C GLU A 156 6.35 -15.30 7.43
N THR A 157 7.67 -15.06 7.52
CA THR A 157 8.60 -15.22 6.40
C THR A 157 8.60 -16.66 5.89
N THR A 158 8.58 -17.64 6.79
CA THR A 158 8.52 -19.05 6.43
C THR A 158 7.21 -19.38 5.69
N ALA A 159 6.09 -18.92 6.23
CA ALA A 159 4.77 -19.10 5.62
C ALA A 159 4.68 -18.39 4.25
N TYR A 160 5.21 -17.18 4.16
CA TYR A 160 5.25 -16.38 2.94
C TYR A 160 6.02 -17.06 1.81
N ILE A 161 7.25 -17.52 2.09
CA ILE A 161 8.07 -18.24 1.08
C ILE A 161 7.35 -19.50 0.61
N ARG A 162 6.79 -20.28 1.53
CA ARG A 162 6.02 -21.48 1.19
C ARG A 162 4.85 -21.15 0.29
N HIS A 163 4.03 -20.19 0.67
CA HIS A 163 2.87 -19.75 -0.11
C HIS A 163 3.26 -19.31 -1.52
N ARG A 164 4.34 -18.53 -1.66
CA ARG A 164 4.83 -18.08 -2.97
C ARG A 164 5.25 -19.24 -3.87
N LEU A 165 5.88 -20.26 -3.30
CA LEU A 165 6.28 -21.46 -4.02
C LEU A 165 5.07 -22.31 -4.44
N GLU A 166 4.07 -22.44 -3.57
CA GLU A 166 2.81 -23.13 -3.87
C GLU A 166 2.05 -22.44 -5.01
N VAL A 167 1.93 -21.12 -4.98
CA VAL A 167 1.33 -20.31 -6.07
C VAL A 167 2.11 -20.48 -7.39
N ALA A 168 3.43 -20.65 -7.31
CA ALA A 168 4.27 -20.93 -8.48
C ALA A 168 4.19 -22.38 -8.99
N GLY A 169 3.36 -23.23 -8.37
CA GLY A 169 3.11 -24.61 -8.81
C GLY A 169 3.96 -25.67 -8.11
N LEU A 170 4.66 -25.34 -7.02
CA LEU A 170 5.37 -26.35 -6.24
C LEU A 170 4.36 -27.28 -5.56
N ALA A 171 4.49 -28.59 -5.78
CA ALA A 171 3.65 -29.58 -5.12
C ALA A 171 3.82 -29.54 -3.59
N GLY A 172 2.72 -29.66 -2.85
CA GLY A 172 2.72 -29.61 -1.38
C GLY A 172 3.66 -30.64 -0.78
N GLY A 173 4.35 -30.26 0.31
CA GLY A 173 5.27 -31.12 1.04
C GLY A 173 6.74 -31.02 0.62
N VAL A 174 7.06 -30.38 -0.50
CA VAL A 174 8.44 -30.16 -0.94
C VAL A 174 8.94 -28.83 -0.34
N SER A 175 10.08 -28.87 0.34
CA SER A 175 10.76 -27.68 0.86
C SER A 175 12.02 -27.41 0.04
N LEU A 176 12.00 -26.36 -0.78
CA LEU A 176 13.16 -25.91 -1.56
C LEU A 176 14.17 -25.13 -0.72
N PHE A 177 13.78 -24.64 0.43
CA PHE A 177 14.65 -23.91 1.36
C PHE A 177 14.77 -24.67 2.68
N ASP A 178 15.97 -24.92 3.15
CA ASP A 178 16.15 -25.45 4.49
C ASP A 178 15.86 -24.41 5.58
N ARG A 179 15.73 -24.85 6.85
CA ARG A 179 15.45 -23.95 7.97
C ARG A 179 16.53 -22.88 8.17
N GLY A 180 17.78 -23.20 7.85
CA GLY A 180 18.93 -22.29 7.93
C GLY A 180 18.87 -21.21 6.86
N ALA A 181 18.45 -21.57 5.64
CA ALA A 181 18.22 -20.65 4.54
C ALA A 181 17.13 -19.64 4.88
N VAL A 182 15.96 -20.10 5.34
CA VAL A 182 14.84 -19.23 5.69
C VAL A 182 15.21 -18.26 6.81
N ARG A 183 15.90 -18.71 7.87
CA ARG A 183 16.40 -17.82 8.92
C ARG A 183 17.37 -16.77 8.37
N GLN A 184 18.27 -17.16 7.47
CA GLN A 184 19.22 -16.25 6.87
C GLN A 184 18.51 -15.23 5.97
N ILE A 185 17.48 -15.65 5.20
CA ILE A 185 16.66 -14.76 4.38
C ILE A 185 15.99 -13.72 5.26
N ASN A 186 15.28 -14.13 6.32
CA ASN A 186 14.62 -13.18 7.22
C ASN A 186 15.60 -12.17 7.81
N ALA A 187 16.75 -12.65 8.33
CA ALA A 187 17.76 -11.78 8.92
C ALA A 187 18.33 -10.75 7.93
N LEU A 188 18.59 -11.15 6.68
CA LEU A 188 19.17 -10.29 5.67
C LEU A 188 18.16 -9.29 5.06
N THR A 189 16.90 -9.71 4.93
CA THR A 189 15.82 -8.91 4.35
C THR A 189 15.05 -8.11 5.38
N ARG A 190 15.31 -8.35 6.67
CA ARG A 190 14.53 -7.81 7.81
C ARG A 190 13.03 -8.09 7.66
N GLY A 191 12.66 -9.18 7.00
CA GLY A 191 11.27 -9.56 6.77
C GLY A 191 10.54 -8.74 5.70
N ILE A 192 11.21 -7.94 4.90
CA ILE A 192 10.59 -7.14 3.85
C ILE A 192 10.25 -8.03 2.64
N PRO A 193 8.96 -8.24 2.28
CA PRO A 193 8.52 -9.16 1.23
C PRO A 193 9.20 -8.97 -0.11
N ARG A 194 9.38 -7.73 -0.55
CA ARG A 194 10.08 -7.43 -1.81
C ARG A 194 11.51 -7.94 -1.81
N LEU A 195 12.24 -7.73 -0.71
CA LEU A 195 13.62 -8.20 -0.57
C LEU A 195 13.68 -9.72 -0.43
N ILE A 196 12.70 -10.34 0.26
CA ILE A 196 12.57 -11.80 0.35
C ILE A 196 12.45 -12.39 -1.05
N ASN A 197 11.57 -11.87 -1.89
CA ASN A 197 11.38 -12.36 -3.26
C ASN A 197 12.68 -12.30 -4.06
N VAL A 198 13.32 -11.13 -4.12
CA VAL A 198 14.55 -10.93 -4.88
C VAL A 198 15.66 -11.88 -4.40
N LEU A 199 15.80 -12.06 -3.09
CA LEU A 199 16.82 -12.94 -2.52
C LEU A 199 16.50 -14.42 -2.76
N CYS A 200 15.23 -14.82 -2.65
CA CYS A 200 14.79 -16.19 -2.94
C CYS A 200 15.01 -16.54 -4.41
N ASP A 201 14.59 -15.68 -5.34
CA ASP A 201 14.76 -15.90 -6.77
C ASP A 201 16.25 -16.10 -7.13
N ARG A 202 17.12 -15.24 -6.59
CA ARG A 202 18.57 -15.36 -6.82
C ARG A 202 19.16 -16.63 -6.22
N ALA A 203 18.73 -16.99 -5.02
CA ALA A 203 19.20 -18.22 -4.35
C ALA A 203 18.73 -19.49 -5.07
N LEU A 204 17.51 -19.51 -5.63
CA LEU A 204 16.99 -20.61 -6.45
C LEU A 204 17.78 -20.76 -7.74
N LEU A 205 18.10 -19.65 -8.44
CA LEU A 205 18.95 -19.67 -9.62
C LEU A 205 20.34 -20.21 -9.31
N GLY A 206 20.92 -19.83 -8.15
CA GLY A 206 22.20 -20.34 -7.69
C GLY A 206 22.17 -21.85 -7.38
N ALA A 207 21.08 -22.35 -6.77
CA ALA A 207 20.88 -23.77 -6.54
C ALA A 207 20.75 -24.55 -7.86
N TYR A 208 19.98 -24.04 -8.80
CA TYR A 208 19.80 -24.63 -10.12
C TYR A 208 21.15 -24.74 -10.88
N GLY A 209 21.92 -23.67 -10.91
CA GLY A 209 23.24 -23.65 -11.55
C GLY A 209 24.23 -24.66 -10.92
N GLN A 210 24.10 -24.94 -9.62
CA GLN A 210 24.91 -25.94 -8.90
C GLN A 210 24.25 -27.35 -8.90
N LYS A 211 23.14 -27.55 -9.61
CA LYS A 211 22.37 -28.82 -9.67
C LYS A 211 21.96 -29.32 -8.29
N ARG A 212 21.57 -28.40 -7.41
CA ARG A 212 21.10 -28.71 -6.04
C ARG A 212 19.58 -28.65 -5.99
N ASN A 213 18.97 -29.60 -5.30
CA ASN A 213 17.52 -29.67 -5.13
C ASN A 213 17.03 -28.80 -3.95
N GLN A 214 17.93 -28.20 -3.19
CA GLN A 214 17.58 -27.43 -2.01
C GLN A 214 18.55 -26.25 -1.80
N VAL A 215 18.00 -25.12 -1.43
CA VAL A 215 18.73 -23.91 -1.04
C VAL A 215 19.10 -24.00 0.44
N ASN A 216 20.38 -23.86 0.74
CA ASN A 216 20.91 -23.80 2.09
C ASN A 216 21.40 -22.39 2.44
N ARG A 217 21.81 -22.21 3.72
CA ARG A 217 22.31 -20.93 4.24
C ARG A 217 23.47 -20.34 3.41
N SER A 218 24.37 -21.19 2.90
CA SER A 218 25.53 -20.72 2.12
C SER A 218 25.12 -20.13 0.78
N LEU A 219 24.17 -20.77 0.07
CA LEU A 219 23.62 -20.25 -1.18
C LEU A 219 22.90 -18.92 -0.98
N VAL A 220 22.15 -18.78 0.13
CA VAL A 220 21.49 -17.51 0.46
C VAL A 220 22.50 -16.39 0.68
N ARG A 221 23.62 -16.66 1.39
CA ARG A 221 24.66 -15.65 1.58
C ARG A 221 25.32 -15.23 0.26
N HIS A 222 25.58 -16.21 -0.60
CA HIS A 222 26.16 -15.92 -1.91
C HIS A 222 25.21 -15.06 -2.75
N ALA A 223 23.94 -15.46 -2.82
CA ALA A 223 22.90 -14.67 -3.49
C ALA A 223 22.76 -13.26 -2.91
N ALA A 224 22.86 -13.10 -1.60
CA ALA A 224 22.78 -11.80 -0.94
C ALA A 224 23.93 -10.87 -1.32
N ASN A 225 25.15 -11.38 -1.44
CA ASN A 225 26.29 -10.59 -1.88
C ASN A 225 26.11 -10.10 -3.32
N GLU A 226 25.52 -10.92 -4.19
CA GLU A 226 25.24 -10.54 -5.57
C GLU A 226 24.10 -9.50 -5.67
N VAL A 227 23.05 -9.62 -4.85
CA VAL A 227 21.85 -8.76 -4.91
C VAL A 227 22.09 -7.44 -4.17
N PHE A 228 22.69 -7.49 -2.99
CA PHE A 228 22.80 -6.32 -2.10
C PHE A 228 24.21 -5.69 -2.13
N GLY A 229 25.17 -6.29 -2.84
CA GLY A 229 26.56 -5.85 -2.85
C GLY A 229 27.24 -6.00 -1.49
N ASP A 230 28.55 -5.70 -1.43
CA ASP A 230 29.33 -5.68 -0.18
C ASP A 230 28.97 -4.51 0.77
N ALA A 231 27.99 -3.71 0.45
CA ALA A 231 27.59 -2.50 1.20
C ALA A 231 27.18 -2.76 2.68
N ARG A 232 27.03 -4.03 3.08
CA ARG A 232 26.73 -4.39 4.49
C ARG A 232 27.98 -4.71 5.33
N GLN A 233 29.19 -4.61 4.79
CA GLN A 233 30.42 -4.75 5.57
C GLN A 233 30.93 -3.43 6.15
N SER A 234 30.43 -2.27 5.70
CA SER A 234 30.90 -0.96 6.18
C SER A 234 30.33 -0.55 7.54
N ASP A 235 29.17 -1.05 7.94
CA ASP A 235 28.52 -0.68 9.22
C ASP A 235 29.11 -1.41 10.45
N SER A 236 29.94 -2.42 10.27
CA SER A 236 30.56 -3.17 11.38
C SER A 236 31.98 -2.68 11.76
N ARG A 237 32.51 -1.68 11.06
CA ARG A 237 33.86 -1.13 11.32
C ARG A 237 33.88 0.24 11.99
N GLY A 238 32.72 0.73 12.42
CA GLY A 238 32.56 2.02 13.10
C GLY A 238 32.05 1.89 14.53
N ARG A 239 32.69 1.07 15.35
CA ARG A 239 32.57 1.13 16.83
C ARG A 239 33.92 0.90 17.46
#